data_f73582107a0d9adf497e7c190578830b
#
_entry.id   f73582107a0d9adf497e7c190578830b
#
_cell.length_a   1.000
_cell.length_b   1.000
_cell.length_c   1.000
_cell.angle_alpha   90.00
_cell.angle_beta   90.00
_cell.angle_gamma   90.00
#
_symmetry.space_group_name_H-M   'P 1'
#
loop_
_entity.id
_entity.type
_entity.pdbx_description
1 polymer ?
#
loop_
_entity_poly.entity_id
_entity_poly.type
_entity_poly.pdbx_seq_one_letter_code
_entity_poly.pdbx_strand_id
1 'polypeptide(L)'
;MADNKSIIERDELHSKIWKIADDLRGSVDGWDFKQYVLGMLFYRYISEHLANYLNQNEWNAGYEDFNYASLKDEEVEHVKKETIKEQGFFIYPSELFENIRKEANNQDSKKDSKEKHNLNEKLQKIFKDIENSAKGTKSETKIVGLFDDIDVNSNKLGPTVIKRNERLRKLINGIADIELGDFKDHSIDAFGDAYEYLMGMYASSAGKSGGEFFTPQEVSELLTKITITGKSEIKRVYDPACGSGSLLLKFKRILKDEEKKIHYFGQEINITTYNLCRINMFLHDIGFEKFDIAHGDTLTEPKHLSDEPFDAIVSNPPYSIKWEGEDNTLLINDPRYSPAGILAPKSKADFAFILHSLSWLDTAALAAIVCFPGIMYRGGAEQKIRKYLIDNNYIECIIQLPDNLFYGTSIATCIMVLSKSKIDSKTLFIDASEDYEKATNNNKLSDKNIEDILSYFKARESKAHKCYLATKEEIEAQDYNLSVSTYVEQKDTREQVDIKVLNKDLEAIVLEESNLRKAIDKIIKEIEA
;
A
#
# COMPACT_ATOMS: atom_id res chain seq x y z
N MET A 1 11.80 25.52 0.07
CA MET A 1 12.76 25.18 -1.02
C MET A 1 13.04 23.67 -1.09
N ALA A 2 13.13 22.96 0.02
CA ALA A 2 13.29 21.49 0.01
C ALA A 2 12.09 20.76 -0.64
N ASP A 3 10.86 21.19 -0.36
CA ASP A 3 9.65 20.57 -0.93
C ASP A 3 9.59 20.67 -2.47
N ASN A 4 9.98 21.78 -3.05
CA ASN A 4 9.99 21.94 -4.52
C ASN A 4 11.04 21.03 -5.19
N LYS A 5 12.19 20.77 -4.56
CA LYS A 5 13.21 19.89 -5.13
C LYS A 5 12.71 18.45 -5.16
N SER A 6 12.10 17.98 -4.07
CA SER A 6 11.56 16.62 -3.98
C SER A 6 10.40 16.36 -4.96
N ILE A 7 9.56 17.35 -5.23
CA ILE A 7 8.47 17.26 -6.21
C ILE A 7 9.04 17.11 -7.63
N ILE A 8 10.03 17.94 -7.99
CA ILE A 8 10.67 17.90 -9.32
C ILE A 8 11.36 16.54 -9.54
N GLU A 9 12.12 16.05 -8.55
CA GLU A 9 12.78 14.73 -8.62
C GLU A 9 11.78 13.60 -8.84
N ARG A 10 10.62 13.63 -8.16
CA ARG A 10 9.55 12.64 -8.35
C ARG A 10 8.90 12.72 -9.74
N ASP A 11 8.61 13.92 -10.22
CA ASP A 11 7.99 14.10 -11.54
C ASP A 11 8.92 13.61 -12.66
N GLU A 12 10.22 13.85 -12.56
CA GLU A 12 11.22 13.34 -13.49
C GLU A 12 11.31 11.81 -13.42
N LEU A 13 11.32 11.23 -12.22
CA LEU A 13 11.31 9.79 -12.00
C LEU A 13 10.07 9.14 -12.63
N HIS A 14 8.88 9.69 -12.37
CA HIS A 14 7.62 9.20 -12.92
C HIS A 14 7.60 9.28 -14.47
N SER A 15 8.12 10.36 -15.03
CA SER A 15 8.22 10.55 -16.48
C SER A 15 9.12 9.49 -17.14
N LYS A 16 10.27 9.20 -16.55
CA LYS A 16 11.20 8.15 -17.03
C LYS A 16 10.59 6.76 -16.96
N ILE A 17 9.92 6.44 -15.84
CA ILE A 17 9.21 5.16 -15.69
C ILE A 17 8.10 5.03 -16.73
N TRP A 18 7.33 6.09 -16.96
CA TRP A 18 6.29 6.10 -17.98
C TRP A 18 6.83 5.85 -19.38
N LYS A 19 7.99 6.41 -19.70
CA LYS A 19 8.67 6.19 -20.98
C LYS A 19 9.06 4.73 -21.19
N ILE A 20 9.59 4.07 -20.16
CA ILE A 20 9.89 2.62 -20.23
C ILE A 20 8.61 1.82 -20.49
N ALA A 21 7.51 2.22 -19.81
CA ALA A 21 6.19 1.62 -20.02
C ALA A 21 5.72 1.77 -21.47
N ASP A 22 5.92 2.93 -22.05
CA ASP A 22 5.55 3.24 -23.44
C ASP A 22 6.39 2.49 -24.46
N ASP A 23 7.70 2.39 -24.26
CA ASP A 23 8.63 1.67 -25.14
C ASP A 23 8.35 0.16 -25.22
N LEU A 24 7.72 -0.41 -24.20
CA LEU A 24 7.32 -1.82 -24.12
C LEU A 24 5.82 -2.04 -24.41
N ARG A 25 5.04 -0.96 -24.54
CA ARG A 25 3.60 -1.01 -24.83
C ARG A 25 3.32 -1.70 -26.16
N GLY A 26 2.27 -2.53 -26.19
CA GLY A 26 1.87 -3.31 -27.37
C GLY A 26 2.61 -4.63 -27.57
N SER A 27 3.56 -4.96 -26.68
CA SER A 27 4.29 -6.23 -26.73
C SER A 27 4.02 -7.13 -25.53
N VAL A 28 3.69 -6.55 -24.38
CA VAL A 28 3.41 -7.24 -23.12
C VAL A 28 2.15 -6.62 -22.53
N ASP A 29 1.22 -7.42 -22.04
CA ASP A 29 0.03 -6.90 -21.37
C ASP A 29 0.42 -6.08 -20.11
N GLY A 30 -0.39 -5.08 -19.81
CA GLY A 30 -0.05 -4.09 -18.78
C GLY A 30 0.32 -4.65 -17.39
N TRP A 31 -0.19 -5.84 -17.04
CA TRP A 31 0.18 -6.55 -15.81
C TRP A 31 1.58 -7.15 -15.87
N ASP A 32 1.82 -7.95 -16.88
CA ASP A 32 3.10 -8.66 -17.04
C ASP A 32 4.29 -7.69 -17.20
N PHE A 33 4.06 -6.57 -17.89
CA PHE A 33 5.04 -5.51 -18.04
C PHE A 33 5.56 -5.01 -16.68
N LYS A 34 4.67 -4.78 -15.71
CA LYS A 34 5.04 -4.25 -14.39
C LYS A 34 5.91 -5.20 -13.59
N GLN A 35 5.65 -6.50 -13.66
CA GLN A 35 6.50 -7.51 -13.00
C GLN A 35 7.94 -7.47 -13.52
N TYR A 36 8.12 -7.32 -14.83
CA TYR A 36 9.46 -7.19 -15.43
C TYR A 36 10.15 -5.90 -14.99
N VAL A 37 9.45 -4.78 -14.99
CA VAL A 37 10.03 -3.49 -14.55
C VAL A 37 10.39 -3.53 -13.07
N LEU A 38 9.47 -3.98 -12.22
CA LEU A 38 9.69 -4.09 -10.77
C LEU A 38 10.85 -5.03 -10.43
N GLY A 39 10.89 -6.20 -11.09
CA GLY A 39 11.97 -7.15 -10.84
C GLY A 39 13.33 -6.68 -11.33
N MET A 40 13.39 -5.99 -12.48
CA MET A 40 14.66 -5.40 -12.94
C MET A 40 15.09 -4.19 -12.11
N LEU A 41 14.14 -3.39 -11.62
CA LEU A 41 14.43 -2.32 -10.68
C LEU A 41 14.98 -2.88 -9.37
N PHE A 42 14.38 -3.95 -8.87
CA PHE A 42 14.86 -4.65 -7.68
C PHE A 42 16.27 -5.25 -7.89
N TYR A 43 16.49 -5.93 -9.01
CA TYR A 43 17.82 -6.46 -9.36
C TYR A 43 18.87 -5.35 -9.43
N ARG A 44 18.56 -4.20 -10.02
CA ARG A 44 19.43 -3.03 -10.02
C ARG A 44 19.72 -2.57 -8.60
N TYR A 45 18.67 -2.39 -7.77
CA TYR A 45 18.79 -1.94 -6.39
C TYR A 45 19.75 -2.84 -5.58
N ILE A 46 19.48 -4.16 -5.54
CA ILE A 46 20.31 -5.07 -4.75
C ILE A 46 21.75 -5.16 -5.25
N SER A 47 21.96 -5.02 -6.57
CA SER A 47 23.29 -4.98 -7.17
C SER A 47 24.08 -3.73 -6.75
N GLU A 48 23.45 -2.55 -6.84
CA GLU A 48 24.06 -1.28 -6.45
C GLU A 48 24.27 -1.21 -4.93
N HIS A 49 23.28 -1.67 -4.14
CA HIS A 49 23.35 -1.70 -2.69
C HIS A 49 24.52 -2.57 -2.20
N LEU A 50 24.64 -3.80 -2.70
CA LEU A 50 25.72 -4.72 -2.36
C LEU A 50 27.10 -4.16 -2.74
N ALA A 51 27.24 -3.65 -3.97
CA ALA A 51 28.50 -3.08 -4.44
C ALA A 51 28.90 -1.86 -3.60
N ASN A 52 27.97 -0.97 -3.28
CA ASN A 52 28.20 0.19 -2.43
C ASN A 52 28.59 -0.21 -1.00
N TYR A 53 27.89 -1.20 -0.42
CA TYR A 53 28.22 -1.72 0.91
C TYR A 53 29.67 -2.23 0.96
N LEU A 54 30.09 -3.06 0.00
CA LEU A 54 31.45 -3.60 -0.04
C LEU A 54 32.50 -2.51 -0.33
N ASN A 55 32.20 -1.58 -1.23
CA ASN A 55 33.07 -0.44 -1.50
C ASN A 55 33.27 0.45 -0.25
N GLN A 56 32.20 0.76 0.47
CA GLN A 56 32.28 1.60 1.68
C GLN A 56 33.11 0.94 2.78
N ASN A 57 33.02 -0.37 2.96
CA ASN A 57 33.80 -1.10 3.93
C ASN A 57 35.33 -0.98 3.62
N GLU A 58 35.72 -1.15 2.36
CA GLU A 58 37.09 -1.05 1.92
C GLU A 58 37.62 0.41 1.95
N TRP A 59 36.79 1.38 1.53
CA TRP A 59 37.13 2.79 1.60
C TRP A 59 37.35 3.24 3.07
N ASN A 60 36.52 2.78 3.99
CA ASN A 60 36.68 3.04 5.42
C ASN A 60 37.95 2.38 6.00
N ALA A 61 38.40 1.27 5.36
CA ALA A 61 39.68 0.62 5.70
C ALA A 61 40.89 1.29 5.07
N GLY A 62 40.71 2.35 4.24
CA GLY A 62 41.80 3.13 3.63
C GLY A 62 42.12 2.76 2.17
N TYR A 63 41.31 1.90 1.53
CA TYR A 63 41.47 1.50 0.12
C TYR A 63 40.53 2.32 -0.77
N GLU A 64 40.80 3.63 -0.91
CA GLU A 64 39.89 4.60 -1.59
C GLU A 64 39.64 4.27 -3.06
N ASP A 65 40.55 3.61 -3.76
CA ASP A 65 40.42 3.20 -5.17
C ASP A 65 39.67 1.86 -5.35
N PHE A 66 39.23 1.21 -4.28
CA PHE A 66 38.57 -0.07 -4.35
C PHE A 66 37.23 0.05 -5.07
N ASN A 67 36.98 -0.87 -6.03
CA ASN A 67 35.75 -0.97 -6.77
C ASN A 67 35.35 -2.43 -6.97
N TYR A 68 34.40 -2.88 -6.19
CA TYR A 68 33.89 -4.24 -6.20
C TYR A 68 33.46 -4.71 -7.62
N ALA A 69 32.82 -3.85 -8.40
CA ALA A 69 32.33 -4.17 -9.74
C ALA A 69 33.47 -4.45 -10.77
N SER A 70 34.72 -4.08 -10.46
CA SER A 70 35.87 -4.30 -11.33
C SER A 70 36.66 -5.58 -11.01
N LEU A 71 36.33 -6.26 -9.93
CA LEU A 71 37.01 -7.48 -9.49
C LEU A 71 36.56 -8.71 -10.32
N LYS A 72 37.38 -9.77 -10.27
CA LYS A 72 36.99 -11.08 -10.79
C LYS A 72 36.25 -11.89 -9.73
N ASP A 73 35.38 -12.79 -10.15
CA ASP A 73 34.59 -13.62 -9.23
C ASP A 73 35.44 -14.44 -8.27
N GLU A 74 36.60 -14.94 -8.73
CA GLU A 74 37.52 -15.72 -7.89
C GLU A 74 38.14 -14.88 -6.77
N GLU A 75 38.30 -13.57 -6.96
CA GLU A 75 38.90 -12.66 -5.98
C GLU A 75 37.99 -12.39 -4.79
N VAL A 76 36.69 -12.58 -4.93
CA VAL A 76 35.67 -12.22 -3.91
C VAL A 76 35.08 -13.42 -3.17
N GLU A 77 35.49 -14.65 -3.50
CA GLU A 77 34.93 -15.86 -2.87
C GLU A 77 35.13 -15.88 -1.33
N HIS A 78 36.23 -15.31 -0.87
CA HIS A 78 36.55 -15.28 0.56
C HIS A 78 35.63 -14.39 1.41
N VAL A 79 35.02 -13.34 0.83
CA VAL A 79 34.12 -12.42 1.54
C VAL A 79 32.66 -12.86 1.48
N LYS A 80 32.31 -13.79 0.58
CA LYS A 80 30.94 -14.24 0.30
C LYS A 80 30.15 -14.62 1.55
N LYS A 81 30.73 -15.43 2.43
CA LYS A 81 30.04 -15.95 3.61
C LYS A 81 29.66 -14.84 4.59
N GLU A 82 30.56 -13.88 4.83
CA GLU A 82 30.29 -12.76 5.74
C GLU A 82 29.28 -11.79 5.11
N THR A 83 29.43 -11.51 3.82
CA THR A 83 28.48 -10.68 3.07
C THR A 83 27.05 -11.24 3.14
N ILE A 84 26.87 -12.54 2.95
CA ILE A 84 25.54 -13.18 3.08
C ILE A 84 24.98 -13.02 4.50
N LYS A 85 25.82 -13.15 5.52
CA LYS A 85 25.39 -12.98 6.91
C LYS A 85 24.91 -11.56 7.19
N GLU A 86 25.52 -10.54 6.60
CA GLU A 86 25.23 -9.12 6.84
C GLU A 86 24.18 -8.56 5.89
N GLN A 87 24.20 -8.95 4.61
CA GLN A 87 23.30 -8.42 3.58
C GLN A 87 22.15 -9.38 3.24
N GLY A 88 22.24 -10.65 3.63
CA GLY A 88 21.24 -11.67 3.38
C GLY A 88 21.41 -12.42 2.05
N PHE A 89 22.24 -11.92 1.13
CA PHE A 89 22.46 -12.48 -0.21
C PHE A 89 23.85 -12.14 -0.72
N PHE A 90 24.21 -12.72 -1.87
CA PHE A 90 25.47 -12.41 -2.54
C PHE A 90 25.28 -12.33 -4.06
N ILE A 91 25.98 -11.42 -4.70
CA ILE A 91 26.04 -11.24 -6.16
C ILE A 91 27.50 -11.14 -6.55
N TYR A 92 27.95 -11.97 -7.49
CA TYR A 92 29.32 -11.89 -8.01
C TYR A 92 29.52 -10.61 -8.84
N PRO A 93 30.76 -10.07 -8.92
CA PRO A 93 31.04 -8.90 -9.75
C PRO A 93 30.56 -9.04 -11.20
N SER A 94 30.76 -10.22 -11.83
CA SER A 94 30.31 -10.49 -13.20
C SER A 94 28.79 -10.52 -13.34
N GLU A 95 28.05 -10.67 -12.25
CA GLU A 95 26.59 -10.78 -12.16
C GLU A 95 25.91 -9.48 -11.70
N LEU A 96 26.66 -8.41 -11.44
CA LEU A 96 26.09 -7.10 -11.10
C LEU A 96 25.33 -6.49 -12.28
N PHE A 97 24.22 -5.82 -12.01
CA PHE A 97 23.34 -5.21 -13.01
C PHE A 97 24.10 -4.38 -14.05
N GLU A 98 25.04 -3.51 -13.63
CA GLU A 98 25.79 -2.65 -14.53
C GLU A 98 26.76 -3.45 -15.42
N ASN A 99 27.37 -4.54 -14.92
CA ASN A 99 28.24 -5.39 -15.71
C ASN A 99 27.45 -6.21 -16.75
N ILE A 100 26.26 -6.69 -16.38
CA ILE A 100 25.33 -7.33 -17.32
C ILE A 100 24.85 -6.35 -18.38
N ARG A 101 24.54 -5.11 -18.01
CA ARG A 101 24.20 -4.03 -18.95
C ARG A 101 25.31 -3.78 -19.98
N LYS A 102 26.57 -3.62 -19.50
CA LYS A 102 27.74 -3.42 -20.37
C LYS A 102 27.92 -4.58 -21.33
N GLU A 103 27.83 -5.81 -20.85
CA GLU A 103 27.94 -7.00 -21.68
C GLU A 103 26.82 -7.07 -22.74
N ALA A 104 25.56 -6.85 -22.34
CA ALA A 104 24.42 -6.87 -23.26
C ALA A 104 24.55 -5.83 -24.38
N ASN A 105 25.15 -4.66 -24.11
CA ASN A 105 25.39 -3.61 -25.11
C ASN A 105 26.63 -3.87 -25.98
N ASN A 106 27.69 -4.48 -25.43
CA ASN A 106 28.91 -4.80 -26.18
C ASN A 106 28.70 -5.93 -27.19
N GLN A 107 27.68 -6.78 -27.03
CA GLN A 107 27.35 -7.85 -27.97
C GLN A 107 26.93 -7.33 -29.36
N ASP A 108 26.48 -6.09 -29.48
CA ASP A 108 26.15 -5.48 -30.80
C ASP A 108 27.36 -5.25 -31.70
N SER A 109 28.58 -5.15 -31.14
CA SER A 109 29.80 -4.87 -31.87
C SER A 109 30.43 -6.13 -32.51
N LYS A 110 30.05 -7.35 -32.10
CA LYS A 110 30.58 -8.62 -32.62
C LYS A 110 29.55 -9.29 -33.55
N LYS A 111 29.69 -9.10 -34.84
CA LYS A 111 28.72 -9.55 -35.88
C LYS A 111 28.44 -11.04 -35.98
N ASP A 112 29.21 -11.96 -35.38
CA ASP A 112 29.18 -13.39 -35.70
C ASP A 112 29.25 -14.40 -34.55
N SER A 113 28.92 -14.07 -33.30
CA SER A 113 29.00 -15.07 -32.24
C SER A 113 27.64 -15.65 -31.81
N LYS A 114 27.59 -17.00 -31.65
CA LYS A 114 26.44 -17.73 -31.07
C LYS A 114 26.07 -17.25 -29.65
N GLU A 115 26.95 -16.50 -28.99
CA GLU A 115 26.77 -15.91 -27.68
C GLU A 115 25.80 -14.71 -27.64
N LYS A 116 25.39 -14.20 -28.82
CA LYS A 116 24.50 -13.03 -28.97
C LYS A 116 23.10 -13.18 -28.39
N HIS A 117 22.71 -14.38 -27.98
CA HIS A 117 21.29 -14.67 -27.75
C HIS A 117 21.01 -15.41 -26.46
N ASN A 118 21.82 -15.22 -25.41
CA ASN A 118 21.62 -15.92 -24.14
C ASN A 118 21.40 -15.00 -22.93
N LEU A 119 21.07 -13.72 -23.14
CA LEU A 119 20.80 -12.78 -22.03
C LEU A 119 19.68 -13.28 -21.10
N ASN A 120 18.63 -13.86 -21.68
CA ASN A 120 17.55 -14.48 -20.93
C ASN A 120 18.03 -15.64 -20.04
N GLU A 121 18.85 -16.55 -20.58
CA GLU A 121 19.41 -17.67 -19.81
C GLU A 121 20.37 -17.17 -18.71
N LYS A 122 21.17 -16.15 -19.02
CA LYS A 122 22.09 -15.53 -18.08
C LYS A 122 21.34 -14.87 -16.93
N LEU A 123 20.32 -14.07 -17.21
CA LEU A 123 19.49 -13.45 -16.16
C LEU A 123 18.79 -14.50 -15.30
N GLN A 124 18.25 -15.56 -15.92
CA GLN A 124 17.63 -16.66 -15.17
C GLN A 124 18.62 -17.33 -14.21
N LYS A 125 19.87 -17.54 -14.68
CA LYS A 125 20.93 -18.10 -13.84
C LYS A 125 21.26 -17.16 -12.67
N ILE A 126 21.47 -15.86 -12.93
CA ILE A 126 21.80 -14.86 -11.93
C ILE A 126 20.73 -14.80 -10.84
N PHE A 127 19.45 -14.74 -11.21
CA PHE A 127 18.35 -14.71 -10.25
C PHE A 127 18.35 -15.94 -9.34
N LYS A 128 18.59 -17.14 -9.92
CA LYS A 128 18.73 -18.36 -9.14
C LYS A 128 19.98 -18.37 -8.26
N ASP A 129 21.09 -17.83 -8.72
CA ASP A 129 22.35 -17.79 -7.95
C ASP A 129 22.22 -16.84 -6.75
N ILE A 130 21.53 -15.69 -6.93
CA ILE A 130 21.20 -14.78 -5.83
C ILE A 130 20.34 -15.50 -4.79
N GLU A 131 19.25 -16.14 -5.19
CA GLU A 131 18.36 -16.88 -4.29
C GLU A 131 19.08 -18.07 -3.62
N ASN A 132 19.89 -18.82 -4.36
CA ASN A 132 20.65 -19.94 -3.85
C ASN A 132 21.71 -19.50 -2.81
N SER A 133 22.24 -18.28 -2.91
CA SER A 133 23.18 -17.74 -1.94
C SER A 133 22.59 -17.61 -0.53
N ALA A 134 21.28 -17.41 -0.43
CA ALA A 134 20.55 -17.28 0.83
C ALA A 134 20.10 -18.61 1.44
N LYS A 135 20.12 -19.72 0.69
CA LYS A 135 19.63 -21.03 1.17
C LYS A 135 20.41 -21.54 2.38
N GLY A 136 19.69 -22.04 3.39
CA GLY A 136 20.26 -22.49 4.64
C GLY A 136 20.71 -21.38 5.59
N THR A 137 20.39 -20.12 5.29
CA THR A 137 20.70 -18.96 6.11
C THR A 137 19.43 -18.35 6.73
N LYS A 138 19.59 -17.37 7.63
CA LYS A 138 18.46 -16.63 8.23
C LYS A 138 17.67 -15.82 7.21
N SER A 139 18.26 -15.46 6.08
CA SER A 139 17.64 -14.67 5.02
C SER A 139 16.89 -15.52 3.99
N GLU A 140 16.92 -16.84 4.08
CA GLU A 140 16.31 -17.74 3.09
C GLU A 140 14.84 -17.37 2.81
N THR A 141 14.02 -17.23 3.84
CA THR A 141 12.59 -16.88 3.69
C THR A 141 12.36 -15.46 3.16
N LYS A 142 13.39 -14.59 3.17
CA LYS A 142 13.32 -13.21 2.70
C LYS A 142 13.75 -13.07 1.24
N ILE A 143 14.64 -13.95 0.76
CA ILE A 143 15.31 -13.84 -0.55
C ILE A 143 14.77 -14.88 -1.55
N VAL A 144 14.61 -16.14 -1.13
CA VAL A 144 14.16 -17.20 -2.06
C VAL A 144 12.76 -16.91 -2.60
N GLY A 145 12.59 -17.03 -3.91
CA GLY A 145 11.32 -16.78 -4.62
C GLY A 145 11.05 -15.32 -4.99
N LEU A 146 11.97 -14.37 -4.73
CA LEU A 146 11.76 -12.97 -5.09
C LEU A 146 11.70 -12.73 -6.62
N PHE A 147 12.33 -13.61 -7.39
CA PHE A 147 12.38 -13.52 -8.84
C PHE A 147 11.42 -14.49 -9.55
N ASP A 148 10.60 -15.26 -8.83
CA ASP A 148 9.71 -16.27 -9.41
C ASP A 148 8.67 -15.69 -10.38
N ASP A 149 8.25 -14.44 -10.14
CA ASP A 149 7.28 -13.74 -11.01
C ASP A 149 7.92 -13.18 -12.31
N ILE A 150 9.25 -13.33 -12.50
CA ILE A 150 9.99 -12.78 -13.64
C ILE A 150 10.40 -13.89 -14.60
N ASP A 151 9.50 -14.30 -15.49
CA ASP A 151 9.83 -15.29 -16.52
C ASP A 151 10.52 -14.64 -17.74
N VAL A 152 11.86 -14.56 -17.68
CA VAL A 152 12.70 -14.02 -18.77
C VAL A 152 12.65 -14.86 -20.07
N ASN A 153 12.07 -16.05 -20.01
CA ASN A 153 11.87 -16.95 -21.16
C ASN A 153 10.44 -16.90 -21.73
N SER A 154 9.56 -16.11 -21.14
CA SER A 154 8.16 -16.01 -21.54
C SER A 154 7.99 -15.56 -23.00
N ASN A 155 7.05 -16.20 -23.68
CA ASN A 155 6.62 -15.76 -25.01
C ASN A 155 5.98 -14.36 -25.02
N LYS A 156 5.56 -13.85 -23.87
CA LYS A 156 5.08 -12.47 -23.70
C LYS A 156 6.16 -11.45 -24.02
N LEU A 157 7.44 -11.74 -23.72
CA LEU A 157 8.59 -10.92 -24.11
C LEU A 157 8.90 -11.01 -25.61
N GLY A 158 8.44 -12.05 -26.29
CA GLY A 158 8.62 -12.23 -27.73
C GLY A 158 8.60 -13.69 -28.16
N PRO A 159 8.14 -13.97 -29.39
CA PRO A 159 7.97 -15.35 -29.89
C PRO A 159 9.31 -16.07 -30.13
N THR A 160 10.43 -15.35 -30.21
CA THR A 160 11.76 -15.91 -30.43
C THR A 160 12.74 -15.45 -29.36
N VAL A 161 13.78 -16.26 -29.09
CA VAL A 161 14.86 -15.90 -28.15
C VAL A 161 15.48 -14.55 -28.50
N ILE A 162 15.70 -14.28 -29.78
CA ILE A 162 16.25 -13.01 -30.27
C ILE A 162 15.37 -11.83 -29.83
N LYS A 163 14.06 -11.89 -30.08
CA LYS A 163 13.13 -10.82 -29.70
C LYS A 163 13.00 -10.67 -28.19
N ARG A 164 13.04 -11.77 -27.43
CA ARG A 164 13.06 -11.73 -25.97
C ARG A 164 14.29 -10.97 -25.46
N ASN A 165 15.47 -11.33 -25.96
CA ASN A 165 16.72 -10.68 -25.57
C ASN A 165 16.82 -9.21 -26.00
N GLU A 166 16.29 -8.84 -27.16
CA GLU A 166 16.17 -7.43 -27.55
C GLU A 166 15.32 -6.62 -26.56
N ARG A 167 14.20 -7.17 -26.10
CA ARG A 167 13.33 -6.50 -25.12
C ARG A 167 13.95 -6.45 -23.73
N LEU A 168 14.56 -7.54 -23.26
CA LEU A 168 15.30 -7.57 -22.00
C LEU A 168 16.42 -6.52 -22.00
N ARG A 169 17.16 -6.37 -23.11
CA ARG A 169 18.19 -5.34 -23.26
C ARG A 169 17.59 -3.92 -23.20
N LYS A 170 16.47 -3.68 -23.88
CA LYS A 170 15.76 -2.38 -23.80
C LYS A 170 15.32 -2.09 -22.37
N LEU A 171 14.75 -3.09 -21.70
CA LEU A 171 14.33 -2.98 -20.30
C LEU A 171 15.49 -2.63 -19.38
N ILE A 172 16.61 -3.37 -19.45
CA ILE A 172 17.81 -3.11 -18.65
C ILE A 172 18.32 -1.69 -18.89
N ASN A 173 18.41 -1.24 -20.16
CA ASN A 173 18.86 0.10 -20.49
C ASN A 173 17.87 1.16 -19.97
N GLY A 174 16.57 0.98 -20.18
CA GLY A 174 15.57 1.89 -19.66
C GLY A 174 15.62 2.02 -18.12
N ILE A 175 15.75 0.91 -17.42
CA ILE A 175 15.92 0.91 -15.95
C ILE A 175 17.24 1.60 -15.56
N ALA A 176 18.34 1.39 -16.28
CA ALA A 176 19.62 2.05 -16.00
C ALA A 176 19.58 3.57 -16.23
N ASP A 177 18.78 4.04 -17.18
CA ASP A 177 18.64 5.46 -17.52
C ASP A 177 17.76 6.24 -16.50
N ILE A 178 17.10 5.53 -15.56
CA ILE A 178 16.44 6.18 -14.43
C ILE A 178 17.54 6.71 -13.49
N GLU A 179 17.58 8.02 -13.27
CA GLU A 179 18.43 8.63 -12.26
C GLU A 179 17.83 8.37 -10.87
N LEU A 180 18.36 7.35 -10.19
CA LEU A 180 17.96 7.00 -8.83
C LEU A 180 18.92 7.61 -7.79
N GLY A 181 19.92 8.36 -8.26
CA GLY A 181 20.92 9.11 -7.51
C GLY A 181 21.92 8.28 -6.73
N ASP A 182 22.90 8.96 -6.18
CA ASP A 182 23.75 8.39 -5.14
C ASP A 182 22.95 8.30 -3.83
N PHE A 183 23.03 7.18 -3.13
CA PHE A 183 22.33 6.93 -1.86
C PHE A 183 22.52 8.03 -0.78
N LYS A 184 23.41 9.01 -1.01
CA LYS A 184 23.74 10.10 -0.09
C LYS A 184 23.12 11.46 -0.45
N ASP A 185 22.73 11.69 -1.71
CA ASP A 185 22.45 13.05 -2.21
C ASP A 185 20.99 13.33 -2.59
N HIS A 186 20.10 12.33 -2.57
CA HIS A 186 18.69 12.51 -2.90
C HIS A 186 17.85 12.95 -1.70
N SER A 187 16.93 13.85 -1.97
CA SER A 187 15.89 14.27 -1.01
C SER A 187 14.73 13.26 -0.92
N ILE A 188 14.68 12.27 -1.84
CA ILE A 188 13.63 11.25 -1.92
C ILE A 188 14.23 9.84 -1.84
N ASP A 189 13.43 8.90 -1.38
CA ASP A 189 13.68 7.46 -1.51
C ASP A 189 13.34 7.03 -2.95
N ALA A 190 14.27 7.26 -3.88
CA ALA A 190 13.99 7.15 -5.30
C ALA A 190 13.57 5.74 -5.74
N PHE A 191 14.15 4.69 -5.15
CA PHE A 191 13.76 3.31 -5.45
C PHE A 191 12.36 2.99 -4.90
N GLY A 192 12.09 3.37 -3.66
CA GLY A 192 10.78 3.19 -3.05
C GLY A 192 9.70 4.04 -3.74
N ASP A 193 9.99 5.29 -4.08
CA ASP A 193 9.06 6.16 -4.81
C ASP A 193 8.78 5.62 -6.23
N ALA A 194 9.77 5.04 -6.91
CA ALA A 194 9.58 4.36 -8.20
C ALA A 194 8.66 3.15 -8.07
N TYR A 195 8.86 2.35 -7.03
CA TYR A 195 8.01 1.20 -6.75
C TYR A 195 6.56 1.63 -6.46
N GLU A 196 6.36 2.60 -5.57
CA GLU A 196 5.03 3.11 -5.22
C GLU A 196 4.29 3.67 -6.44
N TYR A 197 4.99 4.40 -7.31
CA TYR A 197 4.42 4.91 -8.55
C TYR A 197 3.96 3.78 -9.49
N LEU A 198 4.79 2.75 -9.68
CA LEU A 198 4.44 1.58 -10.47
C LEU A 198 3.24 0.83 -9.89
N MET A 199 3.16 0.70 -8.56
CA MET A 199 2.02 0.08 -7.89
C MET A 199 0.75 0.92 -8.02
N GLY A 200 0.83 2.24 -7.91
CA GLY A 200 -0.29 3.17 -8.15
C GLY A 200 -0.83 3.10 -9.59
N MET A 201 0.06 3.07 -10.59
CA MET A 201 -0.30 2.84 -11.99
C MET A 201 -0.99 1.48 -12.18
N TYR A 202 -0.53 0.46 -11.47
CA TYR A 202 -1.12 -0.86 -11.45
C TYR A 202 -2.54 -0.84 -10.88
N ALA A 203 -2.73 -0.31 -9.67
CA ALA A 203 -4.03 -0.23 -9.02
C ALA A 203 -5.06 0.52 -9.88
N SER A 204 -4.66 1.63 -10.52
CA SER A 204 -5.51 2.42 -11.40
C SER A 204 -5.96 1.68 -12.67
N SER A 205 -5.13 0.74 -13.17
CA SER A 205 -5.42 -0.04 -14.39
C SER A 205 -6.11 -1.39 -14.12
N ALA A 206 -6.06 -1.90 -12.89
CA ALA A 206 -6.67 -3.17 -12.48
C ALA A 206 -8.20 -3.09 -12.24
N GLY A 207 -8.80 -1.91 -12.34
CA GLY A 207 -10.24 -1.71 -12.15
C GLY A 207 -10.69 -2.03 -10.72
N LYS A 208 -11.76 -2.84 -10.56
CA LYS A 208 -12.36 -3.17 -9.25
C LYS A 208 -11.39 -3.86 -8.27
N SER A 209 -10.38 -4.55 -8.77
CA SER A 209 -9.38 -5.23 -7.92
C SER A 209 -8.25 -4.30 -7.45
N GLY A 210 -8.15 -3.08 -7.98
CA GLY A 210 -7.06 -2.16 -7.66
C GLY A 210 -7.01 -1.75 -6.19
N GLY A 211 -8.17 -1.55 -5.57
CA GLY A 211 -8.28 -1.17 -4.16
C GLY A 211 -7.93 -2.29 -3.16
N GLU A 212 -7.91 -3.55 -3.63
CA GLU A 212 -7.52 -4.69 -2.79
C GLU A 212 -6.00 -4.80 -2.61
N PHE A 213 -5.22 -4.18 -3.51
CA PHE A 213 -3.76 -4.30 -3.51
C PHE A 213 -3.02 -3.02 -3.11
N PHE A 214 -3.71 -1.89 -3.08
CA PHE A 214 -3.07 -0.61 -2.82
C PHE A 214 -3.96 0.32 -2.00
N THR A 215 -3.47 0.70 -0.83
CA THR A 215 -4.12 1.70 0.04
C THR A 215 -3.58 3.09 -0.31
N PRO A 216 -4.43 4.11 -0.50
CA PRO A 216 -3.97 5.49 -0.73
C PRO A 216 -2.98 5.94 0.34
N GLN A 217 -1.95 6.67 -0.07
CA GLN A 217 -0.83 7.06 0.79
C GLN A 217 -1.28 7.91 1.99
N GLU A 218 -2.23 8.80 1.78
CA GLU A 218 -2.83 9.65 2.82
C GLU A 218 -3.65 8.84 3.84
N VAL A 219 -4.34 7.78 3.41
CA VAL A 219 -5.05 6.87 4.32
C VAL A 219 -4.04 6.06 5.14
N SER A 220 -2.99 5.54 4.49
CA SER A 220 -1.90 4.84 5.17
C SER A 220 -1.23 5.73 6.23
N GLU A 221 -1.05 7.02 5.93
CA GLU A 221 -0.50 8.00 6.85
C GLU A 221 -1.43 8.24 8.05
N LEU A 222 -2.74 8.40 7.79
CA LEU A 222 -3.73 8.58 8.85
C LEU A 222 -3.76 7.37 9.80
N LEU A 223 -3.79 6.13 9.27
CA LEU A 223 -3.77 4.91 10.08
C LEU A 223 -2.52 4.84 10.96
N THR A 224 -1.35 5.11 10.38
CA THR A 224 -0.09 5.10 11.12
C THR A 224 -0.09 6.16 12.22
N LYS A 225 -0.46 7.42 11.92
CA LYS A 225 -0.50 8.51 12.88
C LYS A 225 -1.49 8.26 14.04
N ILE A 226 -2.62 7.58 13.75
CA ILE A 226 -3.56 7.13 14.79
C ILE A 226 -2.87 6.13 15.72
N THR A 227 -2.25 5.09 15.18
CA THR A 227 -1.71 3.98 15.98
C THR A 227 -0.50 4.37 16.84
N ILE A 228 0.26 5.40 16.44
CA ILE A 228 1.38 5.92 17.23
C ILE A 228 0.98 7.02 18.22
N THR A 229 -0.28 7.48 18.20
CA THR A 229 -0.74 8.55 19.09
C THR A 229 -0.57 8.15 20.55
N GLY A 230 0.13 9.00 21.32
CA GLY A 230 0.39 8.77 22.75
C GLY A 230 1.46 7.72 23.06
N LYS A 231 2.18 7.24 22.05
CA LYS A 231 3.27 6.25 22.21
C LYS A 231 4.63 6.94 22.29
N SER A 232 5.46 6.46 23.21
CA SER A 232 6.86 6.88 23.33
C SER A 232 7.81 6.02 22.48
N GLU A 233 7.43 4.78 22.17
CA GLU A 233 8.24 3.84 21.40
C GLU A 233 7.33 2.83 20.68
N ILE A 234 7.68 2.45 19.47
CA ILE A 234 7.06 1.39 18.68
C ILE A 234 8.17 0.43 18.24
N LYS A 235 8.05 -0.85 18.55
CA LYS A 235 9.04 -1.87 18.21
C LYS A 235 8.53 -2.89 17.20
N ARG A 236 7.26 -3.28 17.31
CA ARG A 236 6.64 -4.33 16.48
C ARG A 236 5.36 -3.81 15.86
N VAL A 237 5.36 -3.71 14.56
CA VAL A 237 4.19 -3.31 13.77
C VAL A 237 3.70 -4.48 12.94
N TYR A 238 2.39 -4.63 12.80
CA TYR A 238 1.79 -5.78 12.13
C TYR A 238 0.66 -5.39 11.19
N ASP A 239 0.59 -6.08 10.04
CA ASP A 239 -0.55 -6.04 9.12
C ASP A 239 -0.97 -7.46 8.75
N PRO A 240 -2.18 -7.92 9.17
CA PRO A 240 -2.69 -9.26 8.89
C PRO A 240 -3.06 -9.53 7.41
N ALA A 241 -3.11 -8.49 6.57
CA ALA A 241 -3.39 -8.57 5.13
C ALA A 241 -2.53 -7.53 4.41
N CYS A 242 -1.21 -7.71 4.51
CA CYS A 242 -0.25 -6.62 4.25
C CYS A 242 -0.16 -6.17 2.79
N GLY A 243 -0.71 -6.94 1.85
CA GLY A 243 -0.66 -6.57 0.44
C GLY A 243 0.78 -6.32 -0.01
N SER A 244 1.03 -5.18 -0.62
CA SER A 244 2.37 -4.74 -1.02
C SER A 244 3.22 -4.14 0.11
N GLY A 245 2.73 -4.10 1.35
CA GLY A 245 3.44 -3.58 2.52
C GLY A 245 3.39 -2.05 2.69
N SER A 246 2.61 -1.34 1.89
CA SER A 246 2.57 0.13 1.91
C SER A 246 2.17 0.72 3.27
N LEU A 247 1.27 0.05 4.01
CA LEU A 247 0.88 0.46 5.37
C LEU A 247 2.04 0.32 6.35
N LEU A 248 2.77 -0.79 6.29
CA LEU A 248 3.92 -1.05 7.16
C LEU A 248 5.04 -0.03 6.91
N LEU A 249 5.32 0.31 5.66
CA LEU A 249 6.37 1.24 5.26
C LEU A 249 6.12 2.69 5.71
N LYS A 250 4.86 3.06 5.98
CA LYS A 250 4.56 4.39 6.52
C LYS A 250 5.16 4.64 7.88
N PHE A 251 5.32 3.62 8.72
CA PHE A 251 5.99 3.76 10.01
C PHE A 251 7.43 4.23 9.84
N LYS A 252 8.18 3.69 8.86
CA LYS A 252 9.53 4.16 8.54
C LYS A 252 9.55 5.65 8.23
N ARG A 253 8.68 6.11 7.32
CA ARG A 253 8.63 7.52 6.89
C ARG A 253 8.23 8.49 8.00
N ILE A 254 7.34 8.07 8.92
CA ILE A 254 6.82 8.94 9.98
C ILE A 254 7.75 8.97 11.19
N LEU A 255 8.31 7.82 11.58
CA LEU A 255 9.12 7.69 12.81
C LEU A 255 10.61 7.99 12.62
N LYS A 256 11.09 8.12 11.38
CA LYS A 256 12.47 8.53 10.99
C LYS A 256 13.58 7.99 11.91
N ASP A 257 13.94 8.75 12.95
CA ASP A 257 15.07 8.43 13.83
C ASP A 257 14.86 7.17 14.69
N GLU A 258 13.62 6.77 14.92
CA GLU A 258 13.27 5.56 15.68
C GLU A 258 13.11 4.32 14.79
N GLU A 259 13.15 4.47 13.46
CA GLU A 259 12.96 3.39 12.49
C GLU A 259 13.89 2.19 12.72
N LYS A 260 15.12 2.44 13.17
CA LYS A 260 16.12 1.37 13.43
C LYS A 260 15.68 0.37 14.49
N LYS A 261 14.70 0.72 15.32
CA LYS A 261 14.18 -0.14 16.38
C LYS A 261 12.96 -0.94 15.94
N ILE A 262 12.33 -0.58 14.81
CA ILE A 262 11.10 -1.20 14.35
C ILE A 262 11.38 -2.53 13.66
N HIS A 263 10.56 -3.53 13.98
CA HIS A 263 10.46 -4.79 13.26
C HIS A 263 9.07 -4.89 12.63
N TYR A 264 9.03 -5.21 11.34
CA TYR A 264 7.83 -5.19 10.51
C TYR A 264 7.32 -6.60 10.31
N PHE A 265 6.09 -6.85 10.69
CA PHE A 265 5.42 -8.15 10.51
C PHE A 265 4.25 -8.01 9.57
N GLY A 266 4.07 -8.99 8.71
CA GLY A 266 2.93 -9.03 7.80
C GLY A 266 2.58 -10.44 7.37
N GLN A 267 1.34 -10.63 6.95
CA GLN A 267 0.92 -11.88 6.34
C GLN A 267 0.09 -11.60 5.09
N GLU A 268 0.34 -12.36 4.02
CA GLU A 268 -0.33 -12.20 2.73
C GLU A 268 -0.63 -13.56 2.10
N ILE A 269 -1.85 -13.75 1.64
CA ILE A 269 -2.31 -15.01 1.06
C ILE A 269 -1.89 -15.17 -0.41
N ASN A 270 -1.78 -14.07 -1.16
CA ASN A 270 -1.40 -14.09 -2.56
C ASN A 270 0.12 -14.12 -2.70
N ILE A 271 0.65 -15.15 -3.36
CA ILE A 271 2.10 -15.36 -3.49
C ILE A 271 2.80 -14.21 -4.23
N THR A 272 2.21 -13.70 -5.30
CA THR A 272 2.78 -12.58 -6.07
C THR A 272 2.82 -11.31 -5.21
N THR A 273 1.73 -10.99 -4.51
CA THR A 273 1.66 -9.82 -3.64
C THR A 273 2.59 -9.96 -2.43
N TYR A 274 2.74 -11.18 -1.89
CA TYR A 274 3.73 -11.50 -0.86
C TYR A 274 5.16 -11.24 -1.35
N ASN A 275 5.51 -11.66 -2.58
CA ASN A 275 6.82 -11.38 -3.18
C ASN A 275 7.03 -9.86 -3.36
N LEU A 276 6.01 -9.16 -3.85
CA LEU A 276 6.04 -7.70 -4.01
C LEU A 276 6.24 -6.97 -2.67
N CYS A 277 5.63 -7.45 -1.59
CA CYS A 277 5.84 -6.87 -0.24
C CYS A 277 7.30 -7.00 0.19
N ARG A 278 7.92 -8.18 0.04
CA ARG A 278 9.33 -8.40 0.40
C ARG A 278 10.27 -7.52 -0.43
N ILE A 279 10.03 -7.44 -1.75
CA ILE A 279 10.77 -6.54 -2.64
C ILE A 279 10.64 -5.09 -2.16
N ASN A 280 9.43 -4.68 -1.79
CA ASN A 280 9.15 -3.33 -1.32
C ASN A 280 9.90 -2.99 -0.01
N MET A 281 10.00 -3.94 0.92
CA MET A 281 10.81 -3.76 2.13
C MET A 281 12.27 -3.45 1.78
N PHE A 282 12.88 -4.23 0.88
CA PHE A 282 14.25 -3.99 0.44
C PHE A 282 14.41 -2.65 -0.28
N LEU A 283 13.52 -2.32 -1.24
CA LEU A 283 13.59 -1.07 -2.00
C LEU A 283 13.47 0.17 -1.12
N HIS A 284 12.85 0.04 0.04
CA HIS A 284 12.81 1.06 1.08
C HIS A 284 13.94 0.91 2.12
N ASP A 285 15.03 0.23 1.79
CA ASP A 285 16.20 0.07 2.65
C ASP A 285 15.85 -0.49 4.05
N ILE A 286 14.97 -1.48 4.10
CA ILE A 286 14.71 -2.27 5.29
C ILE A 286 15.47 -3.59 5.17
N GLY A 287 16.50 -3.75 6.01
CA GLY A 287 17.31 -4.95 6.02
C GLY A 287 16.52 -6.21 6.35
N PHE A 288 16.92 -7.35 5.82
CA PHE A 288 16.23 -8.64 5.96
C PHE A 288 15.99 -9.07 7.42
N GLU A 289 16.76 -8.58 8.36
CA GLU A 289 16.60 -8.85 9.80
C GLU A 289 15.52 -7.98 10.46
N LYS A 290 14.94 -7.02 9.74
CA LYS A 290 13.97 -6.05 10.27
C LYS A 290 12.54 -6.31 9.84
N PHE A 291 12.30 -7.33 9.02
CA PHE A 291 10.95 -7.68 8.63
C PHE A 291 10.72 -9.20 8.58
N ASP A 292 9.51 -9.59 8.89
CA ASP A 292 8.98 -10.94 8.73
C ASP A 292 7.63 -10.89 8.03
N ILE A 293 7.66 -11.08 6.72
CA ILE A 293 6.45 -11.23 5.91
C ILE A 293 6.22 -12.72 5.68
N ALA A 294 5.04 -13.22 6.00
CA ALA A 294 4.68 -14.62 5.87
C ALA A 294 3.64 -14.84 4.77
N HIS A 295 3.78 -15.94 4.03
CA HIS A 295 2.80 -16.37 3.04
C HIS A 295 1.78 -17.32 3.66
N GLY A 296 0.48 -17.06 3.45
CA GLY A 296 -0.62 -17.94 3.89
C GLY A 296 -1.86 -17.18 4.36
N ASP A 297 -2.91 -17.94 4.61
CA ASP A 297 -4.18 -17.39 5.11
C ASP A 297 -4.09 -17.04 6.61
N THR A 298 -4.13 -15.76 6.93
CA THR A 298 -4.09 -15.25 8.30
C THR A 298 -5.22 -15.78 9.18
N LEU A 299 -6.39 -15.98 8.60
CA LEU A 299 -7.57 -16.32 9.37
C LEU A 299 -7.56 -17.80 9.82
N THR A 300 -6.97 -18.69 9.02
CA THR A 300 -6.93 -20.13 9.28
C THR A 300 -5.54 -20.63 9.67
N GLU A 301 -4.49 -19.99 9.17
CA GLU A 301 -3.10 -20.36 9.40
C GLU A 301 -2.22 -19.18 9.81
N PRO A 302 -2.44 -18.57 11.00
CA PRO A 302 -1.64 -17.44 11.46
C PRO A 302 -0.18 -17.83 11.67
N LYS A 303 0.77 -17.08 11.09
CA LYS A 303 2.19 -17.46 11.10
C LYS A 303 3.01 -16.78 12.21
N HIS A 304 2.55 -15.66 12.77
CA HIS A 304 3.28 -14.89 13.78
C HIS A 304 2.82 -15.16 15.23
N LEU A 305 2.47 -16.40 15.54
CA LEU A 305 2.02 -16.82 16.88
C LEU A 305 3.06 -16.60 17.99
N SER A 306 4.36 -16.64 17.65
CA SER A 306 5.45 -16.39 18.61
C SER A 306 5.86 -14.93 18.71
N ASP A 307 5.37 -14.07 17.81
CA ASP A 307 5.79 -12.68 17.69
C ASP A 307 4.81 -11.70 18.34
N GLU A 308 3.57 -12.16 18.62
CA GLU A 308 2.56 -11.38 19.34
C GLU A 308 2.96 -11.11 20.80
N PRO A 309 2.44 -10.08 21.46
CA PRO A 309 1.57 -9.01 20.93
C PRO A 309 2.33 -7.92 20.19
N PHE A 310 1.59 -7.12 19.36
CA PHE A 310 2.12 -6.05 18.54
C PHE A 310 1.82 -4.66 19.11
N ASP A 311 2.79 -3.74 18.99
CA ASP A 311 2.70 -2.37 19.51
C ASP A 311 1.83 -1.45 18.64
N ALA A 312 1.63 -1.80 17.38
CA ALA A 312 0.70 -1.16 16.47
C ALA A 312 0.23 -2.18 15.41
N ILE A 313 -1.06 -2.15 15.11
CA ILE A 313 -1.64 -2.93 14.01
C ILE A 313 -2.34 -1.98 13.05
N VAL A 314 -1.99 -2.09 11.77
CA VAL A 314 -2.65 -1.36 10.69
C VAL A 314 -3.11 -2.36 9.65
N SER A 315 -4.28 -2.18 9.06
CA SER A 315 -4.71 -3.06 7.99
C SER A 315 -5.78 -2.43 7.09
N ASN A 316 -5.74 -2.78 5.83
CA ASN A 316 -6.83 -2.62 4.89
C ASN A 316 -7.17 -4.01 4.33
N PRO A 317 -7.88 -4.85 5.09
CA PRO A 317 -8.18 -6.22 4.68
C PRO A 317 -9.19 -6.24 3.53
N PRO A 318 -9.24 -7.32 2.73
CA PRO A 318 -10.20 -7.44 1.63
C PRO A 318 -11.64 -7.46 2.16
N TYR A 319 -12.52 -6.64 1.55
CA TYR A 319 -13.88 -6.45 2.05
C TYR A 319 -14.81 -7.59 1.63
N SER A 320 -15.60 -8.08 2.59
CA SER A 320 -16.71 -9.01 2.37
C SER A 320 -16.32 -10.26 1.58
N ILE A 321 -15.11 -10.78 1.78
CA ILE A 321 -14.65 -12.03 1.19
C ILE A 321 -15.21 -13.24 1.93
N LYS A 322 -15.32 -14.36 1.23
CA LYS A 322 -15.62 -15.66 1.83
C LYS A 322 -14.40 -16.20 2.57
N TRP A 323 -14.64 -16.88 3.69
CA TRP A 323 -13.64 -17.59 4.44
C TRP A 323 -14.21 -18.92 4.98
N GLU A 324 -13.42 -19.76 5.64
CA GLU A 324 -13.89 -21.05 6.14
C GLU A 324 -15.00 -20.91 7.19
N GLY A 325 -14.86 -19.96 8.13
CA GLY A 325 -15.87 -19.68 9.15
C GLY A 325 -16.32 -20.93 9.90
N GLU A 326 -17.62 -21.12 10.02
CA GLU A 326 -18.24 -22.25 10.73
C GLU A 326 -18.02 -23.62 10.07
N ASP A 327 -17.57 -23.70 8.82
CA ASP A 327 -17.23 -24.97 8.18
C ASP A 327 -15.96 -25.58 8.80
N ASN A 328 -15.09 -24.75 9.35
CA ASN A 328 -13.94 -25.20 10.12
C ASN A 328 -14.26 -25.17 11.62
N THR A 329 -14.62 -26.33 12.15
CA THR A 329 -15.04 -26.48 13.57
C THR A 329 -13.95 -26.13 14.57
N LEU A 330 -12.69 -26.09 14.17
CA LEU A 330 -11.58 -25.68 15.04
C LEU A 330 -11.60 -24.19 15.34
N LEU A 331 -12.10 -23.37 14.39
CA LEU A 331 -12.12 -21.92 14.53
C LEU A 331 -13.02 -21.43 15.67
N ILE A 332 -14.06 -22.18 16.05
CA ILE A 332 -14.94 -21.78 17.15
C ILE A 332 -14.20 -21.78 18.50
N ASN A 333 -13.16 -22.59 18.63
CA ASN A 333 -12.32 -22.68 19.82
C ASN A 333 -10.99 -21.93 19.68
N ASP A 334 -10.75 -21.31 18.54
CA ASP A 334 -9.55 -20.50 18.31
C ASP A 334 -9.57 -19.29 19.27
N PRO A 335 -8.50 -19.05 20.05
CA PRO A 335 -8.45 -17.98 21.04
C PRO A 335 -8.64 -16.58 20.46
N ARG A 336 -8.46 -16.40 19.13
CA ARG A 336 -8.72 -15.14 18.45
C ARG A 336 -10.22 -14.85 18.30
N TYR A 337 -11.06 -15.88 18.15
CA TYR A 337 -12.49 -15.76 17.83
C TYR A 337 -13.39 -16.19 18.98
N SER A 338 -12.99 -17.20 19.74
CA SER A 338 -13.81 -17.81 20.81
C SER A 338 -14.33 -16.82 21.86
N PRO A 339 -13.61 -15.73 22.24
CA PRO A 339 -14.13 -14.78 23.22
C PRO A 339 -15.39 -14.04 22.76
N ALA A 340 -15.61 -13.88 21.46
CA ALA A 340 -16.82 -13.26 20.91
C ALA A 340 -18.05 -14.20 20.97
N GLY A 341 -17.85 -15.49 21.26
CA GLY A 341 -18.90 -16.50 21.33
C GLY A 341 -19.59 -16.83 20.02
N ILE A 342 -19.14 -16.23 18.90
CA ILE A 342 -19.67 -16.44 17.56
C ILE A 342 -18.59 -16.10 16.52
N LEU A 343 -18.57 -16.85 15.43
CA LEU A 343 -17.71 -16.55 14.29
C LEU A 343 -18.33 -15.51 13.38
N ALA A 344 -17.48 -14.76 12.66
CA ALA A 344 -17.91 -13.92 11.56
C ALA A 344 -18.65 -14.76 10.50
N PRO A 345 -19.63 -14.19 9.76
CA PRO A 345 -20.34 -14.92 8.74
C PRO A 345 -19.38 -15.51 7.70
N LYS A 346 -19.57 -16.77 7.31
CA LYS A 346 -18.76 -17.44 6.28
C LYS A 346 -18.64 -16.67 4.97
N SER A 347 -19.66 -15.89 4.61
CA SER A 347 -19.68 -15.05 3.40
C SER A 347 -18.94 -13.72 3.53
N LYS A 348 -18.47 -13.36 4.74
CA LYS A 348 -17.91 -12.03 5.07
C LYS A 348 -16.89 -12.12 6.21
N ALA A 349 -15.62 -12.17 5.85
CA ALA A 349 -14.50 -12.32 6.78
C ALA A 349 -14.15 -11.03 7.57
N ASP A 350 -14.80 -9.92 7.30
CA ASP A 350 -14.44 -8.60 7.84
C ASP A 350 -14.18 -8.63 9.35
N PHE A 351 -15.14 -9.14 10.13
CA PHE A 351 -14.96 -9.25 11.59
C PHE A 351 -13.96 -10.33 12.03
N ALA A 352 -13.61 -11.30 11.17
CA ALA A 352 -12.56 -12.25 11.52
C ALA A 352 -11.19 -11.53 11.53
N PHE A 353 -10.91 -10.63 10.59
CA PHE A 353 -9.71 -9.79 10.61
C PHE A 353 -9.70 -8.84 11.81
N ILE A 354 -10.85 -8.26 12.17
CA ILE A 354 -10.97 -7.36 13.34
C ILE A 354 -10.67 -8.12 14.64
N LEU A 355 -11.27 -9.30 14.85
CA LEU A 355 -11.07 -10.12 16.04
C LEU A 355 -9.62 -10.66 16.12
N HIS A 356 -9.05 -11.07 14.98
CA HIS A 356 -7.64 -11.45 14.90
C HIS A 356 -6.73 -10.31 15.32
N SER A 357 -6.94 -9.11 14.76
CA SER A 357 -6.15 -7.92 15.11
C SER A 357 -6.30 -7.56 16.59
N LEU A 358 -7.52 -7.59 17.11
CA LEU A 358 -7.75 -7.34 18.54
C LEU A 358 -7.02 -8.36 19.41
N SER A 359 -7.07 -9.65 19.06
CA SER A 359 -6.39 -10.71 19.83
C SER A 359 -4.90 -10.45 19.94
N TRP A 360 -4.24 -10.10 18.83
CA TRP A 360 -2.80 -9.93 18.74
C TRP A 360 -2.29 -8.52 19.09
N LEU A 361 -3.20 -7.61 19.40
CA LEU A 361 -2.86 -6.26 19.84
C LEU A 361 -2.28 -6.28 21.26
N ASP A 362 -1.21 -5.53 21.52
CA ASP A 362 -0.72 -5.28 22.87
C ASP A 362 -1.75 -4.51 23.69
N THR A 363 -1.74 -4.69 25.01
CA THR A 363 -2.73 -4.04 25.92
C THR A 363 -2.71 -2.53 25.81
N ALA A 364 -1.53 -1.94 25.69
CA ALA A 364 -1.37 -0.49 25.57
C ALA A 364 -1.38 0.02 24.12
N ALA A 365 -1.62 -0.83 23.13
CA ALA A 365 -1.53 -0.52 21.72
C ALA A 365 -2.86 -0.09 21.08
N LEU A 366 -2.77 0.44 19.86
CA LEU A 366 -3.91 0.76 19.02
C LEU A 366 -3.83 -0.04 17.71
N ALA A 367 -4.98 -0.55 17.28
CA ALA A 367 -5.15 -1.07 15.93
C ALA A 367 -6.06 -0.14 15.12
N ALA A 368 -5.67 0.20 13.90
CA ALA A 368 -6.47 1.01 12.99
C ALA A 368 -6.74 0.22 11.70
N ILE A 369 -8.00 -0.13 11.48
CA ILE A 369 -8.43 -1.06 10.41
C ILE A 369 -9.41 -0.36 9.50
N VAL A 370 -9.13 -0.35 8.19
CA VAL A 370 -10.08 0.13 7.19
C VAL A 370 -11.21 -0.89 7.04
N CYS A 371 -12.43 -0.43 7.05
CA CYS A 371 -13.62 -1.26 7.06
C CYS A 371 -14.61 -0.84 5.98
N PHE A 372 -15.34 -1.84 5.47
CA PHE A 372 -16.52 -1.59 4.66
C PHE A 372 -17.67 -1.09 5.55
N PRO A 373 -18.39 -0.01 5.20
CA PRO A 373 -19.39 0.60 6.07
C PRO A 373 -20.51 -0.35 6.52
N GLY A 374 -20.85 -1.33 5.69
CA GLY A 374 -21.90 -2.29 5.98
C GLY A 374 -21.72 -3.07 7.28
N ILE A 375 -20.48 -3.31 7.72
CA ILE A 375 -20.22 -4.02 9.00
C ILE A 375 -20.69 -3.23 10.21
N MET A 376 -20.88 -1.93 10.08
CA MET A 376 -21.27 -1.06 11.18
C MET A 376 -22.74 -1.22 11.58
N TYR A 377 -23.61 -1.70 10.67
CA TYR A 377 -25.07 -1.76 10.93
C TYR A 377 -25.74 -3.10 10.60
N ARG A 378 -25.08 -4.04 9.89
CA ARG A 378 -25.67 -5.34 9.56
C ARG A 378 -26.02 -6.11 10.83
N GLY A 379 -27.12 -6.87 10.77
CA GLY A 379 -27.60 -7.74 11.85
C GLY A 379 -26.89 -9.10 11.94
N GLY A 380 -27.44 -10.00 12.74
CA GLY A 380 -26.98 -11.37 12.86
C GLY A 380 -25.67 -11.52 13.61
N ALA A 381 -24.74 -12.31 13.08
CA ALA A 381 -23.44 -12.57 13.71
C ALA A 381 -22.60 -11.28 13.84
N GLU A 382 -22.64 -10.41 12.82
CA GLU A 382 -21.89 -9.14 12.85
C GLU A 382 -22.39 -8.23 13.98
N GLN A 383 -23.69 -8.14 14.24
CA GLN A 383 -24.25 -7.38 15.37
C GLN A 383 -23.80 -7.95 16.73
N LYS A 384 -23.76 -9.29 16.86
CA LYS A 384 -23.31 -9.93 18.10
C LYS A 384 -21.83 -9.66 18.37
N ILE A 385 -21.01 -9.62 17.32
CA ILE A 385 -19.59 -9.30 17.46
C ILE A 385 -19.43 -7.80 17.83
N ARG A 386 -20.20 -6.88 17.22
CA ARG A 386 -20.19 -5.46 17.62
C ARG A 386 -20.58 -5.30 19.08
N LYS A 387 -21.64 -6.02 19.52
CA LYS A 387 -22.03 -6.06 20.93
C LYS A 387 -20.86 -6.52 21.81
N TYR A 388 -20.19 -7.62 21.47
CA TYR A 388 -19.01 -8.10 22.19
C TYR A 388 -17.91 -7.03 22.29
N LEU A 389 -17.60 -6.36 21.19
CA LEU A 389 -16.55 -5.33 21.15
C LEU A 389 -16.91 -4.11 22.00
N ILE A 390 -18.16 -3.65 21.99
CA ILE A 390 -18.64 -2.51 22.79
C ILE A 390 -18.74 -2.91 24.26
N ASP A 391 -19.30 -4.07 24.58
CA ASP A 391 -19.47 -4.53 25.96
C ASP A 391 -18.14 -4.70 26.71
N ASN A 392 -17.09 -5.08 25.98
CA ASN A 392 -15.74 -5.21 26.52
C ASN A 392 -14.86 -3.96 26.31
N ASN A 393 -15.45 -2.85 25.85
CA ASN A 393 -14.79 -1.57 25.72
C ASN A 393 -13.60 -1.55 24.74
N TYR A 394 -13.67 -2.31 23.63
CA TYR A 394 -12.55 -2.45 22.70
C TYR A 394 -12.57 -1.45 21.54
N ILE A 395 -13.69 -0.78 21.25
CA ILE A 395 -13.76 0.20 20.16
C ILE A 395 -13.45 1.59 20.70
N GLU A 396 -12.30 2.14 20.30
CA GLU A 396 -11.84 3.47 20.66
C GLU A 396 -12.54 4.55 19.85
N CYS A 397 -12.56 4.37 18.52
CA CYS A 397 -13.09 5.35 17.58
C CYS A 397 -13.58 4.69 16.28
N ILE A 398 -14.62 5.28 15.67
CA ILE A 398 -15.05 5.01 14.30
C ILE A 398 -14.93 6.32 13.50
N ILE A 399 -14.21 6.28 12.37
CA ILE A 399 -13.99 7.45 11.51
C ILE A 399 -14.63 7.17 10.15
N GLN A 400 -15.61 7.96 9.74
CA GLN A 400 -16.15 7.93 8.39
C GLN A 400 -15.22 8.69 7.46
N LEU A 401 -14.72 8.03 6.42
CA LEU A 401 -13.90 8.64 5.40
C LEU A 401 -14.75 9.16 4.23
N PRO A 402 -14.22 10.10 3.42
CA PRO A 402 -14.83 10.50 2.16
C PRO A 402 -15.06 9.33 1.22
N ASP A 403 -16.01 9.48 0.32
CA ASP A 403 -16.18 8.58 -0.81
C ASP A 403 -15.06 8.73 -1.83
N ASN A 404 -14.98 7.76 -2.75
CA ASN A 404 -14.06 7.81 -3.89
C ASN A 404 -12.58 8.09 -3.53
N LEU A 405 -12.11 7.66 -2.34
CA LEU A 405 -10.69 7.72 -1.97
C LEU A 405 -9.90 6.54 -2.55
N PHE A 406 -10.50 5.35 -2.57
CA PHE A 406 -9.82 4.11 -2.96
C PHE A 406 -9.95 3.85 -4.46
N TYR A 407 -8.91 3.29 -5.06
CA TYR A 407 -8.95 2.91 -6.47
C TYR A 407 -9.97 1.79 -6.72
N GLY A 408 -10.72 1.92 -7.82
CA GLY A 408 -11.67 0.90 -8.25
C GLY A 408 -13.00 0.84 -7.48
N THR A 409 -13.20 1.71 -6.48
CA THR A 409 -14.47 1.82 -5.76
C THR A 409 -14.81 3.27 -5.44
N SER A 410 -16.08 3.62 -5.57
CA SER A 410 -16.61 4.92 -5.11
C SER A 410 -17.21 4.85 -3.69
N ILE A 411 -17.08 3.70 -3.02
CA ILE A 411 -17.69 3.49 -1.70
C ILE A 411 -16.92 4.26 -0.65
N ALA A 412 -17.63 5.05 0.16
CA ALA A 412 -17.07 5.67 1.35
C ALA A 412 -16.73 4.58 2.37
N THR A 413 -15.46 4.46 2.74
CA THR A 413 -14.99 3.50 3.76
C THR A 413 -14.99 4.14 5.15
N CYS A 414 -14.72 3.34 6.17
CA CYS A 414 -14.51 3.86 7.52
C CYS A 414 -13.28 3.21 8.17
N ILE A 415 -12.74 3.85 9.20
CA ILE A 415 -11.67 3.30 10.02
C ILE A 415 -12.26 2.91 11.37
N MET A 416 -12.03 1.66 11.81
CA MET A 416 -12.28 1.21 13.16
C MET A 416 -10.96 1.24 13.94
N VAL A 417 -10.92 1.95 15.03
CA VAL A 417 -9.77 2.00 15.93
C VAL A 417 -10.08 1.16 17.17
N LEU A 418 -9.22 0.17 17.43
CA LEU A 418 -9.34 -0.75 18.57
C LEU A 418 -8.29 -0.42 19.64
N SER A 419 -8.69 -0.59 20.90
CA SER A 419 -7.84 -0.47 22.09
C SER A 419 -8.27 -1.47 23.15
N LYS A 420 -7.30 -2.01 23.90
CA LYS A 420 -7.58 -2.85 25.08
C LYS A 420 -7.52 -2.07 26.40
N SER A 421 -7.06 -0.81 26.39
CA SER A 421 -6.80 0.00 27.57
C SER A 421 -7.43 1.39 27.49
N LYS A 422 -8.70 1.48 27.07
CA LYS A 422 -9.43 2.75 27.04
C LYS A 422 -9.55 3.36 28.44
N ILE A 423 -9.52 4.69 28.49
CA ILE A 423 -9.62 5.46 29.75
C ILE A 423 -11.06 5.43 30.28
N ASP A 424 -12.05 5.40 29.37
CA ASP A 424 -13.49 5.42 29.68
C ASP A 424 -14.25 4.40 28.82
N SER A 425 -15.56 4.27 29.04
CA SER A 425 -16.43 3.35 28.27
C SER A 425 -17.07 4.00 27.03
N LYS A 426 -16.66 5.22 26.66
CA LYS A 426 -17.27 5.95 25.54
C LYS A 426 -16.56 5.61 24.22
N THR A 427 -17.26 5.67 23.13
CA THR A 427 -16.73 5.50 21.77
C THR A 427 -16.83 6.81 21.00
N LEU A 428 -15.73 7.22 20.37
CA LEU A 428 -15.69 8.43 19.55
C LEU A 428 -16.12 8.11 18.11
N PHE A 429 -17.03 8.91 17.57
CA PHE A 429 -17.44 8.88 16.17
C PHE A 429 -16.98 10.17 15.50
N ILE A 430 -16.25 10.06 14.37
CA ILE A 430 -15.74 11.22 13.61
C ILE A 430 -16.32 11.14 12.19
N ASP A 431 -16.96 12.21 11.75
CA ASP A 431 -17.42 12.38 10.38
C ASP A 431 -16.42 13.23 9.59
N ALA A 432 -15.61 12.57 8.75
CA ALA A 432 -14.69 13.20 7.82
C ALA A 432 -15.17 13.04 6.35
N SER A 433 -16.45 12.70 6.14
CA SER A 433 -17.00 12.43 4.80
C SER A 433 -16.85 13.60 3.81
N GLU A 434 -16.81 14.84 4.32
CA GLU A 434 -16.65 16.07 3.54
C GLU A 434 -15.22 16.64 3.61
N ASP A 435 -14.29 15.97 4.29
CA ASP A 435 -12.92 16.46 4.51
C ASP A 435 -11.97 15.92 3.44
N TYR A 436 -12.07 16.43 2.20
CA TYR A 436 -11.25 16.00 1.06
C TYR A 436 -10.97 17.12 0.06
N GLU A 437 -10.00 16.89 -0.79
CA GLU A 437 -9.72 17.66 -1.99
C GLU A 437 -10.03 16.80 -3.23
N LYS A 438 -10.65 17.42 -4.25
CA LYS A 438 -10.90 16.73 -5.52
C LYS A 438 -9.62 16.64 -6.34
N ALA A 439 -9.18 15.42 -6.67
CA ALA A 439 -8.17 15.17 -7.67
C ALA A 439 -8.83 14.70 -8.99
N THR A 440 -8.02 14.44 -10.02
CA THR A 440 -8.51 14.15 -11.39
C THR A 440 -9.47 12.95 -11.44
N ASN A 441 -9.15 11.86 -10.74
CA ASN A 441 -9.92 10.61 -10.81
C ASN A 441 -10.55 10.21 -9.47
N ASN A 442 -9.93 10.57 -8.34
CA ASN A 442 -10.34 10.19 -7.00
C ASN A 442 -10.33 11.41 -6.07
N ASN A 443 -11.04 11.32 -4.96
CA ASN A 443 -10.87 12.26 -3.86
C ASN A 443 -9.55 11.95 -3.14
N LYS A 444 -9.00 12.94 -2.42
CA LYS A 444 -7.74 12.82 -1.69
C LYS A 444 -7.83 13.54 -0.35
N LEU A 445 -7.23 12.97 0.70
CA LEU A 445 -7.03 13.68 1.95
C LEU A 445 -5.78 14.57 1.84
N SER A 446 -5.93 15.86 2.14
CA SER A 446 -4.76 16.74 2.31
C SER A 446 -4.15 16.57 3.70
N ASP A 447 -2.92 17.06 3.88
CA ASP A 447 -2.25 17.06 5.19
C ASP A 447 -3.11 17.72 6.26
N LYS A 448 -3.81 18.82 5.89
CA LYS A 448 -4.76 19.51 6.77
C LYS A 448 -5.94 18.63 7.17
N ASN A 449 -6.53 17.88 6.23
CA ASN A 449 -7.62 16.95 6.57
C ASN A 449 -7.15 15.89 7.55
N ILE A 450 -5.95 15.34 7.36
CA ILE A 450 -5.34 14.36 8.26
C ILE A 450 -5.12 14.97 9.66
N GLU A 451 -4.58 16.19 9.73
CA GLU A 451 -4.35 16.90 11.00
C GLU A 451 -5.66 17.21 11.73
N ASP A 452 -6.70 17.65 11.03
CA ASP A 452 -8.02 17.92 11.58
C ASP A 452 -8.63 16.64 12.19
N ILE A 453 -8.62 15.52 11.46
CA ILE A 453 -9.09 14.21 11.95
C ILE A 453 -8.32 13.78 13.19
N LEU A 454 -6.99 13.88 13.17
CA LEU A 454 -6.14 13.55 14.32
C LEU A 454 -6.38 14.46 15.52
N SER A 455 -6.71 15.74 15.30
CA SER A 455 -7.05 16.68 16.37
C SER A 455 -8.33 16.25 17.08
N TYR A 456 -9.38 15.83 16.33
CA TYR A 456 -10.62 15.30 16.91
C TYR A 456 -10.38 13.98 17.65
N PHE A 457 -9.57 13.10 17.07
CA PHE A 457 -9.21 11.83 17.70
C PHE A 457 -8.50 12.03 19.06
N LYS A 458 -7.54 12.96 19.12
CA LYS A 458 -6.79 13.27 20.34
C LYS A 458 -7.61 14.00 21.39
N ALA A 459 -8.48 14.93 20.97
CA ALA A 459 -9.32 15.71 21.88
C ALA A 459 -10.36 14.85 22.60
N ARG A 460 -10.91 13.80 21.93
CA ARG A 460 -11.99 12.93 22.45
C ARG A 460 -13.17 13.73 23.00
N GLU A 461 -13.61 14.74 22.29
CA GLU A 461 -14.72 15.61 22.65
C GLU A 461 -15.75 15.69 21.53
N SER A 462 -17.02 15.87 21.86
CA SER A 462 -18.08 16.11 20.89
C SER A 462 -17.96 17.51 20.29
N LYS A 463 -18.08 17.59 18.95
CA LYS A 463 -18.10 18.84 18.20
C LYS A 463 -19.20 18.76 17.13
N ALA A 464 -20.10 19.72 17.12
CA ALA A 464 -21.23 19.76 16.19
C ALA A 464 -20.78 19.52 14.75
N HIS A 465 -21.47 18.62 14.04
CA HIS A 465 -21.26 18.24 12.65
C HIS A 465 -19.89 17.62 12.32
N LYS A 466 -19.08 17.28 13.34
CA LYS A 466 -17.73 16.70 13.12
C LYS A 466 -17.48 15.44 13.93
N CYS A 467 -17.78 15.47 15.23
CA CYS A 467 -17.57 14.30 16.06
C CYS A 467 -18.54 14.23 17.25
N TYR A 468 -18.79 13.00 17.69
CA TYR A 468 -19.64 12.71 18.83
C TYR A 468 -19.02 11.63 19.71
N LEU A 469 -18.96 11.88 21.02
CA LEU A 469 -18.46 10.94 22.01
C LEU A 469 -19.65 10.24 22.67
N ALA A 470 -20.04 9.08 22.14
CA ALA A 470 -21.19 8.30 22.58
C ALA A 470 -20.88 7.43 23.79
N THR A 471 -21.82 7.35 24.73
CA THR A 471 -21.77 6.38 25.83
C THR A 471 -22.14 4.98 25.35
N LYS A 472 -21.81 3.96 26.17
CA LYS A 472 -22.19 2.57 25.87
C LYS A 472 -23.72 2.41 25.81
N GLU A 473 -24.45 3.07 26.69
CA GLU A 473 -25.92 3.02 26.79
C GLU A 473 -26.58 3.61 25.53
N GLU A 474 -26.03 4.70 25.00
CA GLU A 474 -26.49 5.28 23.73
C GLU A 474 -26.29 4.32 22.56
N ILE A 475 -25.15 3.61 22.51
CA ILE A 475 -24.86 2.63 21.47
C ILE A 475 -25.76 1.40 21.59
N GLU A 476 -26.01 0.94 22.82
CA GLU A 476 -26.93 -0.15 23.09
C GLU A 476 -28.38 0.20 22.68
N ALA A 477 -28.81 1.43 22.96
CA ALA A 477 -30.13 1.93 22.55
C ALA A 477 -30.30 2.01 21.01
N GLN A 478 -29.20 2.01 20.25
CA GLN A 478 -29.17 1.94 18.78
C GLN A 478 -28.88 0.53 18.26
N ASP A 479 -29.16 -0.54 19.04
CA ASP A 479 -28.93 -1.94 18.67
C ASP A 479 -27.48 -2.21 18.23
N TYR A 480 -26.50 -1.57 18.85
CA TYR A 480 -25.07 -1.64 18.50
C TYR A 480 -24.77 -1.24 17.04
N ASN A 481 -25.59 -0.35 16.47
CA ASN A 481 -25.27 0.30 15.21
C ASN A 481 -24.10 1.27 15.43
N LEU A 482 -23.02 1.13 14.63
CA LEU A 482 -21.80 1.92 14.71
C LEU A 482 -21.62 2.85 13.49
N SER A 483 -22.67 3.08 12.70
CA SER A 483 -22.62 4.05 11.60
C SER A 483 -22.44 5.46 12.16
N VAL A 484 -21.44 6.17 11.67
CA VAL A 484 -21.13 7.53 12.14
C VAL A 484 -22.33 8.48 11.99
N SER A 485 -23.08 8.37 10.90
CA SER A 485 -24.29 9.16 10.64
C SER A 485 -25.42 8.95 11.67
N THR A 486 -25.36 7.90 12.50
CA THR A 486 -26.30 7.68 13.59
C THR A 486 -26.03 8.63 14.77
N TYR A 487 -24.78 9.07 14.95
CA TYR A 487 -24.34 9.86 16.10
C TYR A 487 -23.93 11.28 15.73
N VAL A 488 -23.36 11.48 14.55
CA VAL A 488 -22.91 12.79 14.07
C VAL A 488 -23.93 13.32 13.06
N GLU A 489 -24.65 14.36 13.46
CA GLU A 489 -25.60 15.05 12.58
C GLU A 489 -24.82 15.85 11.52
N GLN A 490 -25.10 15.57 10.24
CA GLN A 490 -24.50 16.33 9.15
C GLN A 490 -25.04 17.76 9.11
N LYS A 491 -24.20 18.69 8.65
CA LYS A 491 -24.63 20.07 8.45
C LYS A 491 -25.67 20.11 7.33
N ASP A 492 -26.84 20.68 7.63
CA ASP A 492 -27.85 20.90 6.59
C ASP A 492 -27.34 21.99 5.63
N THR A 493 -26.84 21.53 4.47
CA THR A 493 -26.33 22.40 3.40
C THR A 493 -27.41 22.72 2.37
N ARG A 494 -28.65 22.24 2.58
CA ARG A 494 -29.75 22.56 1.65
C ARG A 494 -29.99 24.06 1.71
N GLU A 495 -29.96 24.71 0.54
CA GLU A 495 -30.39 26.09 0.39
C GLU A 495 -31.81 26.22 0.99
N GLN A 496 -31.96 27.09 1.99
CA GLN A 496 -33.30 27.46 2.45
C GLN A 496 -33.96 28.29 1.34
N VAL A 497 -34.63 27.61 0.46
CA VAL A 497 -35.36 28.26 -0.61
C VAL A 497 -36.60 28.92 0.00
N ASP A 498 -36.63 30.22 0.03
CA ASP A 498 -37.87 30.95 0.34
C ASP A 498 -38.84 30.76 -0.83
N ILE A 499 -39.85 29.89 -0.60
CA ILE A 499 -40.85 29.54 -1.59
C ILE A 499 -41.53 30.81 -2.14
N LYS A 500 -41.67 31.88 -1.35
CA LYS A 500 -42.28 33.14 -1.81
C LYS A 500 -41.37 33.88 -2.81
N VAL A 501 -40.05 33.87 -2.59
CA VAL A 501 -39.08 34.43 -3.54
C VAL A 501 -39.07 33.63 -4.83
N LEU A 502 -38.97 32.30 -4.70
CA LEU A 502 -38.99 31.40 -5.88
C LEU A 502 -40.25 31.54 -6.73
N ASN A 503 -41.44 31.62 -6.08
CA ASN A 503 -42.69 31.84 -6.80
C ASN A 503 -42.71 33.19 -7.52
N LYS A 504 -42.17 34.25 -6.92
CA LYS A 504 -42.07 35.55 -7.55
C LYS A 504 -41.13 35.56 -8.76
N ASP A 505 -40.02 34.85 -8.66
CA ASP A 505 -39.08 34.66 -9.76
C ASP A 505 -39.70 33.83 -10.90
N LEU A 506 -40.43 32.76 -10.57
CA LEU A 506 -41.21 31.97 -11.53
C LEU A 506 -42.27 32.81 -12.25
N GLU A 507 -43.03 33.64 -11.54
CA GLU A 507 -44.00 34.56 -12.13
C GLU A 507 -43.31 35.53 -13.11
N ALA A 508 -42.15 36.08 -12.77
CA ALA A 508 -41.40 36.98 -13.63
C ALA A 508 -40.92 36.27 -14.93
N ILE A 509 -40.38 35.04 -14.81
CA ILE A 509 -39.93 34.21 -15.95
C ILE A 509 -41.12 33.88 -16.88
N VAL A 510 -42.25 33.47 -16.33
CA VAL A 510 -43.47 33.17 -17.10
C VAL A 510 -44.00 34.38 -17.85
N LEU A 511 -43.92 35.56 -17.22
CA LEU A 511 -44.29 36.82 -17.86
C LEU A 511 -43.36 37.16 -19.04
N GLU A 512 -42.07 36.99 -18.87
CA GLU A 512 -41.05 37.22 -19.90
C GLU A 512 -41.21 36.25 -21.07
N GLU A 513 -41.44 34.93 -20.78
CA GLU A 513 -41.78 33.92 -21.81
C GLU A 513 -42.99 34.34 -22.63
N SER A 514 -44.09 34.78 -21.96
CA SER A 514 -45.31 35.24 -22.64
C SER A 514 -45.03 36.45 -23.56
N ASN A 515 -44.18 37.39 -23.13
CA ASN A 515 -43.81 38.55 -23.94
C ASN A 515 -42.95 38.17 -25.14
N LEU A 516 -42.02 37.26 -24.97
CA LEU A 516 -41.20 36.73 -26.07
C LEU A 516 -42.06 35.97 -27.10
N ARG A 517 -43.01 35.16 -26.67
CA ARG A 517 -43.96 34.49 -27.57
C ARG A 517 -44.75 35.51 -28.41
N LYS A 518 -45.32 36.54 -27.78
CA LYS A 518 -46.04 37.61 -28.51
C LYS A 518 -45.16 38.33 -29.53
N ALA A 519 -43.87 38.54 -29.18
CA ALA A 519 -42.91 39.16 -30.12
C ALA A 519 -42.62 38.25 -31.32
N ILE A 520 -42.46 36.95 -31.10
CA ILE A 520 -42.29 35.93 -32.15
C ILE A 520 -43.52 35.88 -33.05
N ASP A 521 -44.75 35.82 -32.48
CA ASP A 521 -45.99 35.77 -33.21
C ASP A 521 -46.18 37.02 -34.08
N LYS A 522 -45.69 38.20 -33.63
CA LYS A 522 -45.71 39.42 -34.40
C LYS A 522 -44.76 39.35 -35.61
N ILE A 523 -43.53 38.85 -35.41
CA ILE A 523 -42.57 38.67 -36.49
C ILE A 523 -43.08 37.64 -37.52
N ILE A 524 -43.68 36.53 -37.09
CA ILE A 524 -44.27 35.55 -38.01
C ILE A 524 -45.35 36.20 -38.88
N LYS A 525 -46.27 36.98 -38.29
CA LYS A 525 -47.30 37.71 -39.05
C LYS A 525 -46.75 38.71 -40.04
N GLU A 526 -45.60 39.36 -39.73
CA GLU A 526 -44.91 40.27 -40.63
C GLU A 526 -44.21 39.54 -41.79
N ILE A 527 -43.84 38.30 -41.61
CA ILE A 527 -43.21 37.46 -42.66
C ILE A 527 -44.26 36.81 -43.55
N GLU A 528 -45.43 36.50 -43.00
CA GLU A 528 -46.55 35.86 -43.73
C GLU A 528 -47.42 36.86 -44.50
N ALA A 529 -47.26 38.18 -44.28
CA ALA A 529 -47.96 39.25 -45.00
C ALA A 529 -47.13 39.74 -46.18
#